data_8e573d4c74d1b93cacdab0e4b85e488d
#
_entry.id   8e573d4c74d1b93cacdab0e4b85e488d
#
_cell.length_a   1.000
_cell.length_b   1.000
_cell.length_c   1.000
_cell.angle_alpha   90.00
_cell.angle_beta   90.00
_cell.angle_gamma   90.00
#
_symmetry.space_group_name_H-M   'P 1'
#
loop_
_entity.id
_entity.type
_entity.pdbx_description
1 polymer ?
#
loop_
_entity_poly.entity_id
_entity_poly.type
_entity_poly.pdbx_seq_one_letter_code
_entity_poly.pdbx_strand_id
1 'polypeptide(L)'
;NALNDDALTLIVPNRFHYEWLESKYRNLINNAVKASFGRSLIVNYSVMITEKKADNIPKFKEIDKDSIPPGYHRPSNLNDRYTFQNFIEGKDNQFARAAAISVTDKPGQTLFNPLLVYSSPGLGKTHLIQAAGNRMIRKNRSVRVLYITGEKFMLDFIGSIQKNKSSEFVKFYRKIDMLLLDDVQFFVG
;
A
#
# COMPACT_ATOMS: atom_id res chain seq x y z
N ASN A 1 -16.82 26.52 5.22
CA ASN A 1 -18.02 25.93 4.61
C ASN A 1 -18.78 27.03 3.89
N ALA A 2 -18.44 27.31 2.63
CA ALA A 2 -19.24 28.13 1.76
C ALA A 2 -20.12 27.17 0.95
N LEU A 3 -21.34 26.94 1.36
CA LEU A 3 -22.40 26.43 0.52
C LEU A 3 -22.74 27.52 -0.49
N ASN A 4 -22.14 27.47 -1.68
CA ASN A 4 -22.76 28.10 -2.82
C ASN A 4 -24.00 27.27 -3.16
N ASP A 5 -25.16 27.90 -3.29
CA ASP A 5 -26.48 27.23 -3.42
C ASP A 5 -26.56 26.18 -4.55
N ASP A 6 -25.63 26.15 -5.49
CA ASP A 6 -25.65 25.28 -6.66
C ASP A 6 -24.46 24.32 -6.81
N ALA A 7 -23.52 24.27 -5.85
CA ALA A 7 -22.34 23.43 -5.93
C ALA A 7 -22.02 22.73 -4.61
N LEU A 8 -21.64 21.45 -4.72
CA LEU A 8 -21.11 20.64 -3.62
C LEU A 8 -19.61 20.43 -3.83
N THR A 9 -18.78 20.78 -2.86
CA THR A 9 -17.34 20.53 -2.92
C THR A 9 -16.97 19.32 -2.07
N LEU A 10 -16.46 18.28 -2.71
CA LEU A 10 -15.88 17.11 -2.07
C LEU A 10 -14.39 17.35 -1.84
N ILE A 11 -13.96 17.20 -0.59
CA ILE A 11 -12.53 17.28 -0.24
C ILE A 11 -11.92 15.90 -0.38
N VAL A 12 -10.90 15.78 -1.23
CA VAL A 12 -10.19 14.52 -1.47
C VAL A 12 -8.74 14.63 -1.02
N PRO A 13 -8.14 13.53 -0.54
CA PRO A 13 -6.77 13.55 0.03
C PRO A 13 -5.68 13.93 -0.97
N ASN A 14 -5.85 13.55 -2.25
CA ASN A 14 -4.87 13.82 -3.30
C ASN A 14 -5.51 13.76 -4.69
N ARG A 15 -4.73 14.12 -5.72
CA ARG A 15 -5.18 14.15 -7.11
C ARG A 15 -5.58 12.78 -7.64
N PHE A 16 -4.95 11.70 -7.18
CA PHE A 16 -5.29 10.34 -7.59
C PHE A 16 -6.71 9.96 -7.15
N HIS A 17 -7.10 10.26 -5.91
CA HIS A 17 -8.47 10.04 -5.43
C HIS A 17 -9.49 10.83 -6.25
N TYR A 18 -9.16 12.06 -6.65
CA TYR A 18 -10.00 12.83 -7.54
C TYR A 18 -10.22 12.12 -8.88
N GLU A 19 -9.14 11.76 -9.58
CA GLU A 19 -9.20 11.11 -10.89
C GLU A 19 -9.93 9.75 -10.82
N TRP A 20 -9.71 9.00 -9.76
CA TRP A 20 -10.36 7.71 -9.54
C TRP A 20 -11.86 7.85 -9.24
N LEU A 21 -12.28 8.78 -8.39
CA LEU A 21 -13.68 9.06 -8.11
C LEU A 21 -14.40 9.56 -9.35
N GLU A 22 -13.78 10.46 -10.09
CA GLU A 22 -14.33 11.05 -11.32
C GLU A 22 -14.49 9.98 -12.41
N SER A 23 -13.52 9.08 -12.58
CA SER A 23 -13.59 8.04 -13.61
C SER A 23 -14.59 6.93 -13.32
N LYS A 24 -14.64 6.47 -12.06
CA LYS A 24 -15.43 5.27 -11.69
C LYS A 24 -16.76 5.55 -11.02
N TYR A 25 -16.88 6.65 -10.29
CA TYR A 25 -18.02 6.90 -9.39
C TYR A 25 -18.80 8.18 -9.71
N ARG A 26 -18.46 8.90 -10.77
CA ARG A 26 -19.13 10.15 -11.17
C ARG A 26 -20.64 10.02 -11.19
N ASN A 27 -21.17 9.02 -11.88
CA ASN A 27 -22.60 8.79 -11.99
C ASN A 27 -23.25 8.44 -10.66
N LEU A 28 -22.57 7.63 -9.84
CA LEU A 28 -23.05 7.26 -8.52
C LEU A 28 -23.12 8.46 -7.57
N ILE A 29 -22.07 9.27 -7.58
CA ILE A 29 -21.99 10.51 -6.79
C ILE A 29 -23.08 11.50 -7.20
N ASN A 30 -23.26 11.73 -8.50
CA ASN A 30 -24.28 12.63 -9.00
C ASN A 30 -25.69 12.16 -8.65
N ASN A 31 -25.97 10.85 -8.74
CA ASN A 31 -27.24 10.26 -8.36
C ASN A 31 -27.49 10.38 -6.85
N ALA A 32 -26.49 10.13 -6.02
CA ALA A 32 -26.58 10.28 -4.57
C ALA A 32 -26.83 11.73 -4.17
N VAL A 33 -26.13 12.68 -4.79
CA VAL A 33 -26.33 14.12 -4.57
C VAL A 33 -27.76 14.53 -4.95
N LYS A 34 -28.24 14.10 -6.12
CA LYS A 34 -29.62 14.39 -6.56
C LYS A 34 -30.66 13.79 -5.61
N ALA A 35 -30.43 12.57 -5.12
CA ALA A 35 -31.34 11.92 -4.18
C ALA A 35 -31.36 12.61 -2.81
N SER A 36 -30.21 13.09 -2.33
CA SER A 36 -30.08 13.72 -1.02
C SER A 36 -30.55 15.17 -0.98
N PHE A 37 -30.34 15.91 -2.05
CA PHE A 37 -30.66 17.36 -2.10
C PHE A 37 -31.91 17.68 -2.93
N GLY A 38 -32.55 16.68 -3.54
CA GLY A 38 -33.74 16.86 -4.37
C GLY A 38 -33.50 17.62 -5.69
N ARG A 39 -32.25 18.04 -5.95
CA ARG A 39 -31.82 18.76 -7.15
C ARG A 39 -30.42 18.34 -7.58
N SER A 40 -30.07 18.58 -8.84
CA SER A 40 -28.70 18.35 -9.32
C SER A 40 -27.81 19.50 -8.90
N LEU A 41 -26.69 19.21 -8.24
CA LEU A 41 -25.67 20.18 -7.88
C LEU A 41 -24.41 19.90 -8.72
N ILE A 42 -23.61 20.95 -8.96
CA ILE A 42 -22.29 20.80 -9.55
C ILE A 42 -21.37 20.19 -8.48
N VAL A 43 -20.79 19.03 -8.76
CA VAL A 43 -19.83 18.40 -7.85
C VAL A 43 -18.43 18.89 -8.19
N ASN A 44 -17.86 19.70 -7.31
CA ASN A 44 -16.48 20.15 -7.37
C ASN A 44 -15.61 19.30 -6.46
N TYR A 45 -14.33 19.16 -6.77
CA TYR A 45 -13.35 18.48 -5.93
C TYR A 45 -12.29 19.47 -5.48
N SER A 46 -12.00 19.47 -4.19
CA SER A 46 -10.88 20.21 -3.62
C SER A 46 -9.87 19.18 -3.09
N VAL A 47 -8.65 19.24 -3.62
CA VAL A 47 -7.57 18.41 -3.12
C VAL A 47 -7.03 19.06 -1.85
N MET A 48 -7.01 18.32 -0.74
CA MET A 48 -6.31 18.77 0.45
C MET A 48 -4.82 18.92 0.11
N ILE A 49 -4.37 20.13 -0.12
CA ILE A 49 -2.96 20.46 -0.06
C ILE A 49 -2.60 20.47 1.43
N THR A 50 -2.47 19.29 2.03
CA THR A 50 -1.76 19.22 3.28
C THR A 50 -0.31 19.49 2.90
N GLU A 51 0.18 20.70 3.16
CA GLU A 51 1.61 20.95 3.31
C GLU A 51 2.12 20.12 4.51
N LYS A 52 2.00 18.83 4.47
CA LYS A 52 2.93 17.95 5.14
C LYS A 52 4.22 18.16 4.36
N LYS A 53 5.13 18.94 4.98
CA LYS A 53 6.50 19.06 4.55
C LYS A 53 6.92 17.78 3.86
N ALA A 54 7.42 17.91 2.65
CA ALA A 54 7.92 16.84 1.80
C ALA A 54 9.13 16.08 2.42
N ASP A 55 9.17 15.97 3.75
CA ASP A 55 10.28 15.43 4.53
C ASP A 55 10.20 13.93 4.76
N ASN A 56 9.15 13.25 4.30
CA ASN A 56 9.01 11.80 4.42
C ASN A 56 8.84 11.07 3.07
N ILE A 57 9.50 11.55 2.03
CA ILE A 57 10.04 10.59 1.06
C ILE A 57 11.14 9.88 1.85
N PRO A 58 11.15 8.53 1.97
CA PRO A 58 12.31 7.87 2.53
C PRO A 58 13.52 8.45 1.81
N LYS A 59 14.33 9.25 2.50
CA LYS A 59 15.62 9.67 1.96
C LYS A 59 16.29 8.36 1.63
N PHE A 60 16.44 8.07 0.35
CA PHE A 60 17.17 6.90 -0.14
C PHE A 60 18.64 7.11 0.26
N LYS A 61 18.93 7.02 1.56
CA LYS A 61 20.29 6.91 2.02
C LYS A 61 20.80 5.59 1.45
N GLU A 62 21.82 5.67 0.63
CA GLU A 62 22.61 4.49 0.31
C GLU A 62 23.07 3.88 1.64
N ILE A 63 22.44 2.81 2.03
CA ILE A 63 22.84 2.06 3.21
C ILE A 63 23.78 0.99 2.68
N ASP A 64 25.07 1.22 2.86
CA ASP A 64 26.11 0.22 2.63
C ASP A 64 25.76 -1.07 3.37
N LYS A 65 25.88 -2.21 2.68
CA LYS A 65 25.60 -3.53 3.25
C LYS A 65 26.45 -3.82 4.50
N ASP A 66 27.60 -3.19 4.59
CA ASP A 66 28.63 -3.48 5.60
C ASP A 66 28.57 -2.58 6.84
N SER A 67 27.67 -1.56 6.86
CA SER A 67 27.61 -0.57 7.94
C SER A 67 26.45 -0.76 8.93
N ILE A 68 25.85 -1.96 9.02
CA ILE A 68 24.69 -2.19 9.89
C ILE A 68 25.20 -2.67 11.27
N PRO A 69 25.03 -1.85 12.33
CA PRO A 69 25.35 -2.32 13.67
C PRO A 69 24.51 -3.54 14.06
N PRO A 70 25.05 -4.51 14.80
CA PRO A 70 24.26 -5.60 15.36
C PRO A 70 23.12 -5.02 16.21
N GLY A 71 21.85 -5.33 15.82
CA GLY A 71 20.66 -4.84 16.52
C GLY A 71 19.89 -3.70 15.82
N TYR A 72 20.34 -3.20 14.68
CA TYR A 72 19.60 -2.18 13.94
C TYR A 72 18.39 -2.81 13.20
N HIS A 73 17.20 -2.57 13.73
CA HIS A 73 15.95 -2.89 13.05
C HIS A 73 15.70 -1.87 11.94
N ARG A 74 15.81 -2.31 10.68
CA ARG A 74 15.38 -1.48 9.56
C ARG A 74 13.87 -1.27 9.65
N PRO A 75 13.36 -0.05 9.44
CA PRO A 75 11.92 0.17 9.39
C PRO A 75 11.35 -0.61 8.20
N SER A 76 10.76 -1.76 8.48
CA SER A 76 10.06 -2.59 7.49
C SER A 76 8.62 -2.14 7.26
N ASN A 77 8.14 -1.16 8.04
CA ASN A 77 6.73 -0.74 8.14
C ASN A 77 5.78 -1.89 8.56
N LEU A 78 6.31 -2.96 9.13
CA LEU A 78 5.54 -4.09 9.60
C LEU A 78 5.01 -3.85 11.01
N ASN A 79 3.81 -4.35 11.28
CA ASN A 79 3.28 -4.44 12.63
C ASN A 79 3.70 -5.79 13.24
N ASP A 80 4.50 -5.75 14.30
CA ASP A 80 5.06 -6.93 14.99
C ASP A 80 3.98 -7.85 15.58
N ARG A 81 2.76 -7.35 15.78
CA ARG A 81 1.61 -8.13 16.26
C ARG A 81 1.08 -9.10 15.22
N TYR A 82 1.31 -8.85 13.93
CA TYR A 82 0.87 -9.73 12.86
C TYR A 82 1.84 -10.89 12.70
N THR A 83 1.47 -12.03 13.27
CA THR A 83 2.26 -13.25 13.24
C THR A 83 1.41 -14.43 12.81
N PHE A 84 2.04 -15.51 12.34
CA PHE A 84 1.31 -16.74 12.02
C PHE A 84 0.73 -17.42 13.27
N GLN A 85 1.27 -17.15 14.46
CA GLN A 85 0.74 -17.64 15.73
C GLN A 85 -0.57 -16.97 16.11
N ASN A 86 -0.71 -15.67 15.79
CA ASN A 86 -1.92 -14.90 16.08
C ASN A 86 -2.93 -14.93 14.92
N PHE A 87 -2.55 -15.55 13.80
CA PHE A 87 -3.44 -15.68 12.65
C PHE A 87 -4.47 -16.79 12.90
N ILE A 88 -5.74 -16.45 12.87
CA ILE A 88 -6.83 -17.40 13.06
C ILE A 88 -6.95 -18.25 11.79
N GLU A 89 -6.62 -19.54 11.92
CA GLU A 89 -6.69 -20.48 10.82
C GLU A 89 -8.08 -21.12 10.73
N GLY A 90 -8.63 -21.17 9.53
CA GLY A 90 -9.88 -21.83 9.18
C GLY A 90 -9.74 -22.61 7.88
N LYS A 91 -10.75 -23.40 7.53
CA LYS A 91 -10.72 -24.23 6.30
C LYS A 91 -10.46 -23.40 5.03
N ASP A 92 -10.96 -22.19 4.98
CA ASP A 92 -10.92 -21.35 3.77
C ASP A 92 -9.58 -20.61 3.60
N ASN A 93 -8.76 -20.49 4.66
CA ASN A 93 -7.52 -19.73 4.62
C ASN A 93 -6.26 -20.57 4.89
N GLN A 94 -6.39 -21.85 5.24
CA GLN A 94 -5.27 -22.74 5.53
C GLN A 94 -4.29 -22.86 4.35
N PHE A 95 -4.80 -22.91 3.12
CA PHE A 95 -3.97 -22.97 1.92
C PHE A 95 -3.17 -21.67 1.73
N ALA A 96 -3.81 -20.50 1.88
CA ALA A 96 -3.14 -19.21 1.78
C ALA A 96 -2.05 -19.07 2.86
N ARG A 97 -2.34 -19.53 4.09
CA ARG A 97 -1.38 -19.57 5.18
C ARG A 97 -0.18 -20.48 4.86
N ALA A 98 -0.42 -21.69 4.37
CA ALA A 98 0.63 -22.63 3.99
C ALA A 98 1.51 -22.07 2.86
N ALA A 99 0.91 -21.46 1.84
CA ALA A 99 1.62 -20.80 0.74
C ALA A 99 2.49 -19.65 1.25
N ALA A 100 1.94 -18.79 2.12
CA ALA A 100 2.69 -17.68 2.71
C ALA A 100 3.89 -18.17 3.56
N ILE A 101 3.73 -19.25 4.32
CA ILE A 101 4.82 -19.89 5.06
C ILE A 101 5.89 -20.43 4.08
N SER A 102 5.47 -21.13 3.02
CA SER A 102 6.38 -21.70 2.02
C SER A 102 7.25 -20.64 1.36
N VAL A 103 6.67 -19.48 1.02
CA VAL A 103 7.44 -18.34 0.45
C VAL A 103 8.52 -17.85 1.39
N THR A 104 8.26 -17.86 2.72
CA THR A 104 9.26 -17.44 3.71
C THR A 104 10.32 -18.49 3.99
N ASP A 105 10.03 -19.76 3.70
CA ASP A 105 10.98 -20.85 3.90
C ASP A 105 11.99 -20.96 2.76
N LYS A 106 11.55 -20.70 1.54
CA LYS A 106 12.37 -20.74 0.32
C LYS A 106 12.10 -19.52 -0.57
N PRO A 107 12.57 -18.31 -0.18
CA PRO A 107 12.31 -17.09 -0.93
C PRO A 107 12.81 -17.19 -2.37
N GLY A 108 11.95 -16.82 -3.32
CA GLY A 108 12.28 -16.85 -4.75
C GLY A 108 12.40 -18.24 -5.39
N GLN A 109 12.27 -19.32 -4.61
CA GLN A 109 12.41 -20.71 -5.10
C GLN A 109 11.10 -21.49 -5.13
N THR A 110 10.00 -20.87 -4.71
CA THR A 110 8.67 -21.49 -4.74
C THR A 110 7.93 -21.13 -6.00
N LEU A 111 6.94 -21.95 -6.37
CA LEU A 111 5.99 -21.63 -7.45
C LEU A 111 5.10 -20.41 -7.11
N PHE A 112 5.07 -20.02 -5.82
CA PHE A 112 4.31 -18.86 -5.34
C PHE A 112 5.16 -17.58 -5.36
N ASN A 113 5.71 -17.22 -6.51
CA ASN A 113 6.42 -15.96 -6.69
C ASN A 113 6.09 -15.37 -8.06
N PRO A 114 5.19 -14.35 -8.11
CA PRO A 114 4.54 -13.69 -6.98
C PRO A 114 3.43 -14.53 -6.32
N LEU A 115 3.27 -14.38 -4.99
CA LEU A 115 2.09 -14.89 -4.27
C LEU A 115 1.01 -13.81 -4.26
N LEU A 116 -0.11 -14.07 -4.91
CA LEU A 116 -1.30 -13.22 -4.87
C LEU A 116 -2.33 -13.79 -3.90
N VAL A 117 -2.73 -12.99 -2.91
CA VAL A 117 -3.77 -13.33 -1.94
C VAL A 117 -4.96 -12.42 -2.16
N TYR A 118 -6.12 -13.00 -2.43
CA TYR A 118 -7.36 -12.26 -2.61
C TYR A 118 -8.49 -12.86 -1.78
N SER A 119 -9.35 -12.02 -1.25
CA SER A 119 -10.56 -12.41 -0.50
C SER A 119 -11.43 -11.19 -0.24
N SER A 120 -12.62 -11.39 0.29
CA SER A 120 -13.48 -10.31 0.81
C SER A 120 -12.78 -9.49 1.89
N PRO A 121 -13.18 -8.24 2.13
CA PRO A 121 -12.67 -7.42 3.23
C PRO A 121 -12.79 -8.12 4.58
N GLY A 122 -11.87 -7.83 5.51
CA GLY A 122 -11.93 -8.33 6.89
C GLY A 122 -11.41 -9.76 7.10
N LEU A 123 -11.03 -10.50 6.06
CA LEU A 123 -10.58 -11.90 6.17
C LEU A 123 -9.08 -12.08 6.43
N GLY A 124 -8.38 -11.03 6.88
CA GLY A 124 -7.01 -11.14 7.37
C GLY A 124 -5.91 -11.11 6.31
N LYS A 125 -6.16 -10.63 5.08
CA LYS A 125 -5.12 -10.48 4.04
C LYS A 125 -3.89 -9.72 4.52
N THR A 126 -4.10 -8.52 5.06
CA THR A 126 -3.04 -7.67 5.62
C THR A 126 -2.27 -8.36 6.74
N HIS A 127 -2.98 -9.08 7.63
CA HIS A 127 -2.36 -9.88 8.68
C HIS A 127 -1.44 -10.95 8.08
N LEU A 128 -1.95 -11.70 7.11
CA LEU A 128 -1.23 -12.83 6.50
C LEU A 128 0.08 -12.38 5.82
N ILE A 129 0.02 -11.33 5.00
CA ILE A 129 1.22 -10.83 4.31
C ILE A 129 2.23 -10.24 5.28
N GLN A 130 1.79 -9.51 6.30
CA GLN A 130 2.70 -8.96 7.31
C GLN A 130 3.27 -10.07 8.22
N ALA A 131 2.51 -11.13 8.51
CA ALA A 131 3.03 -12.30 9.23
C ALA A 131 4.16 -12.99 8.45
N ALA A 132 4.06 -13.06 7.12
CA ALA A 132 5.13 -13.55 6.26
C ALA A 132 6.39 -12.68 6.38
N GLY A 133 6.26 -11.36 6.30
CA GLY A 133 7.37 -10.42 6.47
C GLY A 133 8.04 -10.54 7.84
N ASN A 134 7.25 -10.56 8.91
CA ASN A 134 7.74 -10.73 10.27
C ASN A 134 8.48 -12.06 10.46
N ARG A 135 7.95 -13.15 9.89
CA ARG A 135 8.63 -14.46 9.91
C ARG A 135 9.97 -14.41 9.18
N MET A 136 10.01 -13.76 8.02
CA MET A 136 11.22 -13.62 7.23
C MET A 136 12.34 -12.91 8.00
N ILE A 137 12.01 -11.76 8.63
CA ILE A 137 12.96 -11.01 9.46
C ILE A 137 13.41 -11.81 10.68
N ARG A 138 12.51 -12.56 11.33
CA ARG A 138 12.87 -13.41 12.49
C ARG A 138 13.82 -14.54 12.13
N LYS A 139 13.68 -15.11 10.92
CA LYS A 139 14.59 -16.16 10.43
C LYS A 139 15.96 -15.62 10.06
N ASN A 140 15.99 -14.47 9.42
CA ASN A 140 17.23 -13.84 8.98
C ASN A 140 17.12 -12.31 9.08
N ARG A 141 17.82 -11.74 10.05
CA ARG A 141 17.81 -10.28 10.29
C ARG A 141 18.49 -9.46 9.18
N SER A 142 19.25 -10.10 8.29
CA SER A 142 19.92 -9.41 7.19
C SER A 142 19.01 -9.15 5.99
N VAL A 143 17.83 -9.78 5.92
CA VAL A 143 16.89 -9.61 4.82
C VAL A 143 16.22 -8.24 4.85
N ARG A 144 15.98 -7.72 3.67
CA ARG A 144 15.29 -6.44 3.46
C ARG A 144 13.85 -6.72 3.08
N VAL A 145 12.98 -6.62 4.05
CA VAL A 145 11.53 -6.72 3.84
C VAL A 145 10.93 -5.33 3.82
N LEU A 146 10.10 -5.04 2.83
CA LEU A 146 9.34 -3.80 2.73
C LEU A 146 7.86 -4.11 2.60
N TYR A 147 7.06 -3.58 3.54
CA TYR A 147 5.61 -3.53 3.44
C TYR A 147 5.18 -2.14 2.98
N ILE A 148 4.35 -2.08 1.97
CA ILE A 148 3.84 -0.83 1.39
C ILE A 148 2.44 -1.08 0.81
N THR A 149 1.56 -0.08 0.86
CA THR A 149 0.28 -0.13 0.16
C THR A 149 0.44 0.19 -1.32
N GLY A 150 -0.47 -0.34 -2.16
CA GLY A 150 -0.47 -0.05 -3.60
C GLY A 150 -0.57 1.45 -3.89
N GLU A 151 -1.39 2.18 -3.14
CA GLU A 151 -1.49 3.64 -3.24
C GLU A 151 -0.13 4.31 -3.01
N LYS A 152 0.52 3.99 -1.89
CA LYS A 152 1.81 4.59 -1.54
C LYS A 152 2.90 4.26 -2.56
N PHE A 153 2.94 3.01 -3.04
CA PHE A 153 3.85 2.60 -4.09
C PHE A 153 3.65 3.42 -5.36
N MET A 154 2.39 3.62 -5.78
CA MET A 154 2.06 4.41 -6.96
C MET A 154 2.45 5.88 -6.81
N LEU A 155 2.18 6.48 -5.64
CA LEU A 155 2.59 7.86 -5.35
C LEU A 155 4.12 8.03 -5.39
N ASP A 156 4.86 7.08 -4.83
CA ASP A 156 6.34 7.09 -4.86
C ASP A 156 6.87 6.94 -6.28
N PHE A 157 6.25 6.07 -7.09
CA PHE A 157 6.61 5.86 -8.49
C PHE A 157 6.38 7.13 -9.33
N ILE A 158 5.17 7.70 -9.26
CA ILE A 158 4.83 8.94 -10.00
C ILE A 158 5.75 10.09 -9.56
N GLY A 159 5.97 10.23 -8.24
CA GLY A 159 6.86 11.25 -7.70
C GLY A 159 8.30 11.09 -8.17
N SER A 160 8.76 9.85 -8.39
CA SER A 160 10.10 9.57 -8.93
C SER A 160 10.23 10.01 -10.39
N ILE A 161 9.18 9.83 -11.19
CA ILE A 161 9.14 10.28 -12.59
C ILE A 161 9.17 11.81 -12.65
N GLN A 162 8.28 12.47 -11.88
CA GLN A 162 8.18 13.93 -11.86
C GLN A 162 9.49 14.62 -11.43
N LYS A 163 10.29 13.96 -10.59
CA LYS A 163 11.57 14.46 -10.09
C LYS A 163 12.79 13.98 -10.90
N ASN A 164 12.58 13.28 -12.02
CA ASN A 164 13.65 12.65 -12.82
C ASN A 164 14.53 11.67 -12.00
N LYS A 165 13.93 10.97 -11.00
CA LYS A 165 14.63 10.04 -10.09
C LYS A 165 14.21 8.58 -10.27
N SER A 166 13.67 8.23 -11.43
CA SER A 166 13.18 6.87 -11.73
C SER A 166 14.28 5.81 -11.56
N SER A 167 15.53 6.14 -11.86
CA SER A 167 16.67 5.23 -11.67
C SER A 167 16.94 4.94 -10.18
N GLU A 168 16.78 5.93 -9.29
CA GLU A 168 16.93 5.76 -7.85
C GLU A 168 15.80 4.88 -7.30
N PHE A 169 14.56 5.11 -7.76
CA PHE A 169 13.40 4.28 -7.42
C PHE A 169 13.64 2.81 -7.78
N VAL A 170 14.03 2.53 -9.01
CA VAL A 170 14.32 1.16 -9.46
C VAL A 170 15.45 0.53 -8.65
N LYS A 171 16.55 1.25 -8.41
CA LYS A 171 17.68 0.76 -7.60
C LYS A 171 17.26 0.44 -6.18
N PHE A 172 16.35 1.23 -5.57
CA PHE A 172 15.83 0.97 -4.24
C PHE A 172 15.03 -0.33 -4.18
N TYR A 173 14.01 -0.48 -5.05
CA TYR A 173 13.14 -1.65 -5.03
C TYR A 173 13.88 -2.94 -5.41
N ARG A 174 14.87 -2.88 -6.30
CA ARG A 174 15.73 -4.04 -6.63
C ARG A 174 16.60 -4.53 -5.46
N LYS A 175 16.82 -3.71 -4.44
CA LYS A 175 17.57 -4.11 -3.24
C LYS A 175 16.68 -4.83 -2.22
N ILE A 176 15.37 -4.85 -2.39
CA ILE A 176 14.42 -5.49 -1.48
C ILE A 176 14.43 -6.99 -1.74
N ASP A 177 14.56 -7.78 -0.67
CA ASP A 177 14.57 -9.23 -0.75
C ASP A 177 13.14 -9.81 -0.69
N MET A 178 12.21 -9.10 -0.01
CA MET A 178 10.78 -9.42 0.01
C MET A 178 9.95 -8.13 -0.01
N LEU A 179 9.17 -7.94 -1.06
CA LEU A 179 8.20 -6.84 -1.19
C LEU A 179 6.81 -7.36 -0.85
N LEU A 180 6.16 -6.73 0.11
CA LEU A 180 4.80 -7.00 0.54
C LEU A 180 3.92 -5.82 0.11
N LEU A 181 3.10 -6.06 -0.89
CA LEU A 181 2.25 -5.05 -1.50
C LEU A 181 0.80 -5.29 -1.09
N ASP A 182 0.24 -4.38 -0.33
CA ASP A 182 -1.15 -4.45 0.11
C ASP A 182 -2.04 -3.55 -0.75
N ASP A 183 -3.34 -3.87 -0.79
CA ASP A 183 -4.32 -3.07 -1.52
C ASP A 183 -3.96 -2.83 -3.00
N VAL A 184 -3.59 -3.90 -3.71
CA VAL A 184 -3.15 -3.87 -5.12
C VAL A 184 -4.24 -3.41 -6.10
N GLN A 185 -5.51 -3.34 -5.67
CA GLN A 185 -6.61 -2.80 -6.48
C GLN A 185 -6.37 -1.35 -6.93
N PHE A 186 -5.50 -0.62 -6.26
CA PHE A 186 -5.10 0.73 -6.69
C PHE A 186 -4.27 0.77 -7.98
N PHE A 187 -3.78 -0.37 -8.47
CA PHE A 187 -3.12 -0.45 -9.78
C PHE A 187 -4.09 -0.67 -10.94
N VAL A 188 -5.32 -1.09 -10.65
CA VAL A 188 -6.34 -1.32 -11.66
C VAL A 188 -7.08 -0.01 -11.89
N GLY A 189 -6.65 0.74 -12.90
CA GLY A 189 -7.28 1.98 -13.36
C GLY A 189 -8.50 1.71 -14.24
#